data_bcce49c36c00b17d090f9352ff98bc34
#
_entry.id   bcce49c36c00b17d090f9352ff98bc34
#
_cell.length_a   1.000
_cell.length_b   1.000
_cell.length_c   1.000
_cell.angle_alpha   90.00
_cell.angle_beta   90.00
_cell.angle_gamma   90.00
#
_symmetry.space_group_name_H-M   'P 1'
#
loop_
_entity.id
_entity.type
_entity.pdbx_description
1 polymer ?
#
loop_
_entity_poly.entity_id
_entity_poly.type
_entity_poly.pdbx_seq_one_letter_code
_entity_poly.pdbx_strand_id
1 'polypeptide(L)'
;MRTAWTTLPLALAVAVSACATGAVRQSPDRGKLTVGVTTTGNSSPSTFHLTIEPAGITGDVKADAGVFVNDHIPDGDHVVRLALPAQCRSDSGTERKITLSPQRRSAVVRFEVRCS
;
A
#
# COMPACT_ATOMS: atom_id res chain seq x y z
N MET A 1 -44.57 -37.68 40.94
CA MET A 1 -44.27 -37.35 40.56
C MET A 1 -43.73 -36.86 39.94
N ARG A 2 -43.57 -36.53 39.61
CA ARG A 2 -43.11 -36.11 39.06
C ARG A 2 -42.58 -35.51 38.39
N THR A 3 -42.23 -35.23 38.05
CA THR A 3 -41.84 -34.72 37.46
C THR A 3 -41.21 -34.09 36.84
N ALA A 4 -40.90 -33.98 36.54
CA ALA A 4 -40.31 -33.46 35.96
C ALA A 4 -39.96 -32.79 35.28
N TRP A 5 -39.83 -32.52 35.13
CA TRP A 5 -39.48 -31.90 34.48
C TRP A 5 -38.81 -31.36 33.90
N THR A 6 -38.46 -31.18 33.64
CA THR A 6 -37.89 -30.69 33.12
C THR A 6 -37.34 -30.12 32.46
N THR A 7 -37.04 -29.92 32.26
CA THR A 7 -36.52 -29.39 31.64
C THR A 7 -35.93 -28.73 30.99
N LEU A 8 -35.60 -28.50 30.69
CA LEU A 8 -35.01 -27.89 30.11
C LEU A 8 -34.47 -27.30 29.40
N PRO A 9 -34.11 -27.13 29.15
CA PRO A 9 -33.58 -26.56 28.47
C PRO A 9 -33.05 -26.01 27.82
N LEU A 10 -32.59 -25.59 27.48
CA LEU A 10 -32.05 -25.05 26.91
C LEU A 10 -31.50 -24.46 26.21
N ALA A 11 -31.18 -24.28 25.98
CA ALA A 11 -30.69 -23.73 25.38
C ALA A 11 -30.18 -23.18 24.66
N LEU A 12 -29.76 -22.87 24.36
CA LEU A 12 -29.26 -22.33 23.74
C LEU A 12 -28.70 -21.72 23.06
N ALA A 13 -28.32 -21.49 22.77
CA ALA A 13 -27.84 -20.93 22.22
C ALA A 13 -27.32 -20.45 21.46
N VAL A 14 -26.83 -20.13 21.16
CA VAL A 14 -26.33 -19.66 20.53
C VAL A 14 -25.83 -19.03 19.80
N ALA A 15 -25.48 -18.73 19.57
CA ALA A 15 -24.97 -18.10 18.95
C ALA A 15 -24.51 -17.59 18.20
N VAL A 16 -24.04 -17.34 17.93
CA VAL A 16 -23.60 -16.85 17.28
C VAL A 16 -23.04 -16.26 16.60
N SER A 17 -22.74 -15.96 16.45
CA SER A 17 -22.15 -15.38 15.90
C SER A 17 -21.84 -14.94 14.99
N ALA A 18 -21.58 -14.77 14.75
CA ALA A 18 -21.28 -14.41 13.95
C ALA A 18 -20.90 -13.69 13.39
N CYS A 19 -20.63 -13.40 13.30
CA CYS A 19 -20.38 -12.83 12.78
C CYS A 19 -19.77 -12.34 12.23
N ALA A 20 -19.43 -12.14 12.32
CA ALA A 20 -18.80 -11.72 11.92
C ALA A 20 -18.47 -11.65 10.94
N THR A 21 -18.27 -11.72 10.73
CA THR A 21 -18.01 -11.87 9.87
C THR A 21 -17.94 -11.09 9.00
N GLY A 22 -18.14 -11.00 8.66
CA GLY A 22 -18.12 -10.39 7.66
C GLY A 22 -17.50 -9.34 7.57
N ALA A 23 -17.49 -8.91 7.89
CA ALA A 23 -17.01 -7.84 7.88
C ALA A 23 -15.92 -7.73 7.27
N VAL A 24 -15.51 -7.86 7.05
CA VAL A 24 -14.48 -7.86 6.60
C VAL A 24 -14.27 -7.59 5.44
N ARG A 25 -14.58 -7.01 4.88
CA ARG A 25 -14.45 -6.75 3.78
C ARG A 25 -13.51 -5.88 3.50
N GLN A 26 -13.18 -5.10 3.94
CA GLN A 26 -12.32 -4.26 3.59
C GLN A 26 -11.07 -4.75 3.86
N SER A 27 -10.02 -4.48 3.26
CA SER A 27 -8.68 -4.89 3.48
C SER A 27 -8.04 -3.95 4.45
N PRO A 28 -8.21 -4.18 5.69
CA PRO A 28 -7.71 -3.26 6.67
C PRO A 28 -6.19 -3.24 6.74
N ASP A 29 -5.51 -4.12 6.03
CA ASP A 29 -4.07 -4.18 6.01
C ASP A 29 -3.47 -3.58 4.75
N ARG A 30 -4.21 -2.75 4.05
CA ARG A 30 -3.71 -2.13 2.84
C ARG A 30 -3.75 -0.63 2.94
N GLY A 31 -2.75 -0.01 2.33
CA GLY A 31 -2.63 1.42 2.37
C GLY A 31 -2.39 2.00 0.99
N LYS A 32 -2.25 3.32 0.96
CA LYS A 32 -2.09 4.08 -0.26
C LYS A 32 -0.72 4.69 -0.32
N LEU A 33 -0.03 4.50 -1.43
CA LEU A 33 1.25 5.13 -1.69
C LEU A 33 1.12 6.06 -2.88
N THR A 34 1.60 7.27 -2.72
CA THR A 34 1.66 8.25 -3.79
C THR A 34 3.14 8.58 -4.04
N VAL A 35 3.57 8.41 -5.27
CA VAL A 35 4.95 8.71 -5.66
C VAL A 35 4.91 9.84 -6.67
N GLY A 36 5.58 10.93 -6.37
CA GLY A 36 5.70 12.04 -7.29
C GLY A 36 7.11 12.17 -7.81
N VAL A 37 7.26 12.52 -9.07
CA VAL A 37 8.56 12.71 -9.68
C VAL A 37 8.59 14.06 -10.35
N THR A 38 9.64 14.82 -10.08
CA THR A 38 9.91 16.08 -10.76
C THR A 38 11.24 15.92 -11.48
N THR A 39 11.27 16.23 -12.75
CA THR A 39 12.46 16.06 -13.57
C THR A 39 12.85 17.39 -14.19
N THR A 40 14.14 17.70 -14.15
CA THR A 40 14.71 18.86 -14.80
C THR A 40 15.78 18.41 -15.79
N GLY A 41 16.12 19.27 -16.73
CA GLY A 41 17.15 18.97 -17.71
C GLY A 41 16.58 18.72 -19.09
N ASN A 42 17.47 18.37 -20.00
CA ASN A 42 17.11 18.34 -21.41
C ASN A 42 16.90 16.97 -22.01
N SER A 43 17.30 15.92 -21.33
CA SER A 43 17.28 14.59 -21.90
C SER A 43 16.47 13.63 -21.08
N SER A 44 15.32 14.08 -20.57
CA SER A 44 14.50 13.22 -19.76
C SER A 44 13.75 12.21 -20.63
N PRO A 45 13.61 10.98 -20.16
CA PRO A 45 12.73 10.02 -20.83
C PRO A 45 11.28 10.42 -20.61
N SER A 46 10.37 9.72 -21.27
CA SER A 46 8.95 9.99 -21.08
C SER A 46 8.43 9.45 -19.75
N THR A 47 8.98 8.34 -19.30
CA THR A 47 8.56 7.72 -18.05
C THR A 47 9.75 7.13 -17.32
N PHE A 48 9.57 6.94 -16.02
CA PHE A 48 10.50 6.16 -15.20
C PHE A 48 9.75 4.94 -14.67
N HIS A 49 10.49 3.85 -14.53
CA HIS A 49 9.94 2.63 -13.94
C HIS A 49 10.22 2.63 -12.45
N LEU A 50 9.23 2.20 -11.67
CA LEU A 50 9.42 2.09 -10.23
C LEU A 50 9.02 0.73 -9.73
N THR A 51 9.61 0.32 -8.62
CA THR A 51 9.27 -0.92 -7.95
C THR A 51 9.09 -0.66 -6.47
N ILE A 52 8.23 -1.45 -5.86
CA ILE A 52 7.97 -1.38 -4.42
C ILE A 52 8.19 -2.79 -3.88
N GLU A 53 9.17 -2.93 -2.99
CA GLU A 53 9.53 -4.22 -2.44
C GLU A 53 9.39 -4.22 -0.93
N PRO A 54 9.07 -5.34 -0.34
CA PRO A 54 9.02 -6.68 -0.93
C PRO A 54 7.69 -7.05 -1.57
N ALA A 55 6.76 -6.11 -1.69
CA ALA A 55 5.44 -6.43 -2.24
C ALA A 55 5.48 -6.84 -3.71
N GLY A 56 6.57 -6.53 -4.41
CA GLY A 56 6.68 -6.90 -5.82
C GLY A 56 5.80 -6.07 -6.74
N ILE A 57 5.45 -4.86 -6.34
CA ILE A 57 4.59 -4.00 -7.12
C ILE A 57 5.46 -3.14 -8.03
N THR A 58 5.08 -3.04 -9.29
CA THR A 58 5.80 -2.24 -10.26
C THR A 58 4.86 -1.25 -10.91
N GLY A 59 5.41 -0.21 -11.48
CA GLY A 59 4.62 0.77 -12.19
C GLY A 59 5.50 1.73 -12.95
N ASP A 60 4.85 2.61 -13.69
CA ASP A 60 5.54 3.65 -14.42
C ASP A 60 5.01 5.00 -13.97
N VAL A 61 5.89 5.97 -13.94
CA VAL A 61 5.53 7.32 -13.57
C VAL A 61 6.11 8.24 -14.64
N LYS A 62 5.31 9.22 -15.05
CA LYS A 62 5.77 10.15 -16.06
C LYS A 62 6.89 11.01 -15.50
N ALA A 63 7.88 11.28 -16.34
CA ALA A 63 9.04 12.03 -15.90
C ALA A 63 8.69 13.47 -15.60
N ASP A 64 7.73 14.04 -16.32
CA ASP A 64 7.41 15.44 -16.16
C ASP A 64 6.27 15.60 -15.17
N ALA A 65 6.61 15.85 -13.92
CA ALA A 65 5.63 16.07 -12.85
C ALA A 65 4.62 14.94 -12.73
N GLY A 66 5.08 13.71 -12.97
CA GLY A 66 4.19 12.56 -12.91
C GLY A 66 3.89 12.13 -11.50
N VAL A 67 2.77 11.41 -11.36
CA VAL A 67 2.34 10.87 -10.09
C VAL A 67 1.90 9.43 -10.31
N PHE A 68 2.38 8.56 -9.44
CA PHE A 68 1.95 7.16 -9.40
C PHE A 68 1.20 6.96 -8.10
N VAL A 69 0.05 6.33 -8.16
CA VAL A 69 -0.76 6.06 -6.98
C VAL A 69 -1.16 4.59 -6.96
N ASN A 70 -0.97 3.96 -5.82
CA ASN A 70 -1.42 2.59 -5.62
C ASN A 70 -1.99 2.50 -4.21
N ASP A 71 -3.24 2.07 -4.09
CA ASP A 71 -3.91 1.98 -2.79
C ASP A 71 -4.09 0.55 -2.33
N HIS A 72 -3.26 -0.36 -2.85
CA HIS A 72 -3.30 -1.76 -2.45
C HIS A 72 -1.96 -2.23 -1.89
N ILE A 73 -1.26 -1.34 -1.20
CA ILE A 73 0.03 -1.68 -0.61
C ILE A 73 -0.20 -2.32 0.75
N PRO A 74 0.34 -3.51 0.98
CA PRO A 74 0.17 -4.15 2.30
C PRO A 74 0.84 -3.34 3.40
N ASP A 75 0.38 -3.51 4.62
CA ASP A 75 1.05 -2.91 5.77
C ASP A 75 2.45 -3.46 5.91
N GLY A 76 3.32 -2.68 6.50
CA GLY A 76 4.69 -3.07 6.75
C GLY A 76 5.67 -2.10 6.14
N ASP A 77 6.92 -2.49 6.16
CA ASP A 77 8.00 -1.69 5.62
C ASP A 77 8.20 -2.01 4.15
N HIS A 78 8.37 -0.97 3.37
CA HIS A 78 8.57 -1.10 1.93
C HIS A 78 9.67 -0.18 1.47
N VAL A 79 10.33 -0.56 0.40
CA VAL A 79 11.32 0.28 -0.27
C VAL A 79 10.79 0.60 -1.65
N VAL A 80 10.70 1.88 -1.94
CA VAL A 80 10.29 2.37 -3.26
C VAL A 80 11.55 2.72 -4.02
N ARG A 81 11.72 2.11 -5.19
CA ARG A 81 12.90 2.33 -6.02
C ARG A 81 12.51 2.88 -7.35
N LEU A 82 13.25 3.88 -7.78
CA LEU A 82 13.06 4.49 -9.08
C LEU A 82 14.23 4.10 -9.97
N ALA A 83 13.95 3.55 -11.14
CA ALA A 83 14.97 3.17 -12.09
C ALA A 83 15.26 4.37 -13.00
N LEU A 84 16.51 4.79 -13.04
CA LEU A 84 16.91 5.93 -13.84
C LEU A 84 17.81 5.49 -14.98
N PRO A 85 17.63 6.04 -16.17
CA PRO A 85 18.57 5.81 -17.27
C PRO A 85 19.89 6.52 -16.99
N ALA A 86 20.88 6.21 -17.78
CA ALA A 86 22.25 6.70 -17.55
C ALA A 86 22.36 8.22 -17.56
N GLN A 87 21.53 8.89 -18.35
CA GLN A 87 21.58 10.33 -18.45
C GLN A 87 20.87 11.05 -17.31
N CYS A 88 20.25 10.32 -16.41
CA CYS A 88 19.49 10.90 -15.31
C CYS A 88 20.07 10.49 -13.99
N ARG A 89 19.93 11.37 -13.00
CA ARG A 89 20.34 11.04 -11.64
C ARG A 89 19.50 11.83 -10.64
N SER A 90 19.50 11.37 -9.43
CA SER A 90 18.80 12.04 -8.34
C SER A 90 19.79 12.28 -7.21
N ASP A 91 19.94 13.54 -6.83
CA ASP A 91 20.85 13.90 -5.74
C ASP A 91 20.42 13.33 -4.42
N SER A 92 19.13 13.15 -4.22
CA SER A 92 18.60 12.60 -2.99
C SER A 92 18.46 11.08 -3.03
N GLY A 93 18.94 10.44 -4.10
CA GLY A 93 18.90 8.99 -4.23
C GLY A 93 17.65 8.49 -4.92
N THR A 94 17.64 7.19 -5.21
CA THR A 94 16.56 6.57 -5.96
C THR A 94 15.78 5.58 -5.11
N GLU A 95 16.00 5.58 -3.79
CA GLU A 95 15.29 4.69 -2.89
C GLU A 95 14.66 5.49 -1.77
N ARG A 96 13.46 5.10 -1.39
CA ARG A 96 12.78 5.67 -0.23
C ARG A 96 12.17 4.54 0.57
N LYS A 97 12.31 4.62 1.86
CA LYS A 97 11.67 3.65 2.75
C LYS A 97 10.38 4.24 3.28
N ILE A 98 9.34 3.43 3.28
CA ILE A 98 8.06 3.82 3.85
C ILE A 98 7.57 2.72 4.75
N THR A 99 6.72 3.09 5.69
CA THR A 99 6.07 2.13 6.56
C THR A 99 4.58 2.45 6.56
N LEU A 100 3.77 1.44 6.29
CA LEU A 100 2.32 1.55 6.37
C LEU A 100 1.83 0.73 7.54
N SER A 101 0.86 1.26 8.23
CA SER A 101 0.31 0.62 9.42
C SER A 101 -1.16 1.01 9.54
N PRO A 102 -1.90 0.36 10.47
CA PRO A 102 -3.29 0.77 10.69
C PRO A 102 -3.43 2.23 11.10
N GLN A 103 -2.41 2.82 11.70
CA GLN A 103 -2.44 4.21 12.09
C GLN A 103 -1.93 5.15 11.01
N ARG A 104 -1.30 4.60 9.96
CA ARG A 104 -0.73 5.41 8.89
C ARG A 104 -0.93 4.67 7.58
N ARG A 105 -2.08 4.90 7.00
CA ARG A 105 -2.49 4.19 5.80
C ARG A 105 -2.13 4.89 4.52
N SER A 106 -1.45 5.99 4.57
CA SER A 106 -0.99 6.63 3.35
C SER A 106 0.40 7.18 3.52
N ALA A 107 1.14 7.17 2.45
CA ALA A 107 2.49 7.69 2.40
C ALA A 107 2.69 8.42 1.09
N VAL A 108 3.51 9.46 1.12
CA VAL A 108 3.85 10.24 -0.06
C VAL A 108 5.35 10.24 -0.19
N VAL A 109 5.84 9.92 -1.38
CA VAL A 109 7.26 9.89 -1.68
C VAL A 109 7.51 10.81 -2.87
N ARG A 110 8.58 11.58 -2.82
CA ARG A 110 8.94 12.45 -3.93
C ARG A 110 10.36 12.18 -4.35
N PHE A 111 10.56 12.16 -5.65
CA PHE A 111 11.88 12.06 -6.25
C PHE A 111 12.13 13.30 -7.09
N GLU A 112 13.33 13.84 -6.98
CA GLU A 112 13.77 14.93 -7.83
C GLU A 112 14.90 14.42 -8.68
N VAL A 113 14.72 14.48 -9.99
CA VAL A 113 15.61 13.86 -10.96
C VAL A 113 16.17 14.92 -11.88
N ARG A 114 17.43 14.77 -12.22
CA ARG A 114 18.08 15.62 -13.21
C ARG A 114 18.59 14.78 -14.35
N CYS A 115 18.27 15.19 -15.55
CA CYS A 115 18.70 14.50 -16.76
C CYS A 115 19.48 15.46 -17.65
N SER A 116 20.55 14.97 -18.24
CA SER A 116 21.37 15.84 -19.10
C SER A 116 21.97 15.08 -20.27
#